data_76aa019d9492d4efe1b2abdf547aa149
#
_entry.id   76aa019d9492d4efe1b2abdf547aa149
#
_cell.length_a   1.000
_cell.length_b   1.000
_cell.length_c   1.000
_cell.angle_alpha   90.00
_cell.angle_beta   90.00
_cell.angle_gamma   90.00
#
_symmetry.space_group_name_H-M   'P 1'
#
loop_
_entity.id
_entity.type
_entity.pdbx_description
1 polymer ?
#
loop_
_entity_poly.entity_id
_entity_poly.type
_entity_poly.pdbx_seq_one_letter_code
_entity_poly.pdbx_strand_id
1 'polypeptide(L)'
;MAVNDIPPVTRRQALLAGGAAGLLLRPGTGHAAPSPASLPTRPTTLHIAPTTVELAPGITRRVLAYNGQVPGPVLRLPEGRPAWIRVTNGSDAPELVHWHGLDVGAVPDGATEEGSSVIQPGGTLDYHFVPPRSGTRWYHTHTMAMMDFSRALYSGQFGFLIVEPRRDPGRYDREVLLAAHHWDAGLPDMPRSPEQCATPRYRYATFNGRLMQAAEPIRVRQGERVLFRFLNASATETVSLALPGHAFNVVALDGNPVANPAPVSVITLGVAERVDAIVHMNRPGRWVLGPTDPMQQTAGLGRVIEYAGRSGSPVWTPPPASDWDYALFGGTAAPTVEELRLDGIFPMLFERRPMPDGMECWTINGRSYAELPPIHVRAGGRYLFRWFNLSGCAHPLHLHRHNFTILRRGMRRIGPIEKDTVQIGRFDTIDALFTANNPGDTLFHCHHQMHMDYGFMQMIRYI
;
A
#
# COMPACT_ATOMS: atom_id res chain seq x y z
N MET A 1 35.50 -60.94 1.10
CA MET A 1 35.33 -61.51 2.44
C MET A 1 34.22 -60.77 3.17
N ALA A 2 33.11 -61.47 3.27
CA ALA A 2 32.07 -61.50 4.29
C ALA A 2 31.28 -60.18 4.55
N VAL A 3 30.15 -60.17 3.96
CA VAL A 3 28.93 -59.47 4.33
C VAL A 3 28.37 -60.06 5.62
N ASN A 4 28.04 -59.29 6.62
CA ASN A 4 27.25 -59.74 7.77
C ASN A 4 25.86 -59.12 7.69
N ASP A 5 24.88 -60.02 7.51
CA ASP A 5 23.45 -59.78 7.57
C ASP A 5 23.00 -59.43 9.03
N ILE A 6 22.12 -58.44 9.14
CA ILE A 6 21.33 -58.17 10.33
C ILE A 6 19.85 -58.45 9.95
N PRO A 7 19.14 -59.34 10.65
CA PRO A 7 17.77 -59.67 10.31
C PRO A 7 16.75 -58.61 10.82
N PRO A 8 15.56 -58.52 10.17
CA PRO A 8 14.53 -57.52 10.49
C PRO A 8 13.76 -57.92 11.76
N VAL A 9 13.62 -56.95 12.69
CA VAL A 9 12.79 -57.08 13.87
C VAL A 9 11.33 -56.93 13.52
N THR A 10 10.54 -57.98 13.81
CA THR A 10 9.10 -58.03 13.56
C THR A 10 8.31 -57.29 14.63
N ARG A 11 7.18 -56.70 14.25
CA ARG A 11 6.22 -55.90 15.03
C ARG A 11 5.57 -56.58 16.26
N ARG A 12 6.05 -57.72 16.77
CA ARG A 12 5.37 -58.56 17.78
C ARG A 12 6.11 -58.66 19.11
N GLN A 13 7.23 -57.95 19.35
CA GLN A 13 8.01 -58.09 20.58
C GLN A 13 8.13 -56.85 21.46
N ALA A 14 7.24 -55.86 21.28
CA ALA A 14 7.22 -54.63 22.09
C ALA A 14 5.97 -54.51 22.99
N LEU A 15 5.39 -55.62 23.39
CA LEU A 15 4.28 -55.64 24.36
C LEU A 15 4.61 -56.66 25.42
N LEU A 16 5.22 -56.23 26.53
CA LEU A 16 5.19 -56.82 27.87
C LEU A 16 6.36 -56.28 28.71
N ALA A 17 6.16 -55.15 29.38
CA ALA A 17 6.69 -54.83 30.70
C ALA A 17 6.36 -53.34 31.04
N GLY A 18 5.60 -53.13 32.09
CA GLY A 18 5.50 -51.80 32.67
C GLY A 18 4.16 -51.50 33.33
N GLY A 19 4.12 -51.74 34.59
CA GLY A 19 3.10 -51.66 35.58
C GLY A 19 2.13 -50.46 35.59
N ALA A 20 1.00 -50.71 36.15
CA ALA A 20 -0.10 -49.82 36.42
C ALA A 20 0.29 -48.65 37.35
N ALA A 21 0.14 -47.42 36.86
CA ALA A 21 -0.08 -46.22 37.65
C ALA A 21 -1.29 -45.50 37.07
N GLY A 22 -2.43 -45.57 37.69
CA GLY A 22 -3.65 -44.91 37.29
C GLY A 22 -3.52 -43.39 37.44
N LEU A 23 -3.33 -42.69 36.33
CA LEU A 23 -3.61 -41.25 36.21
C LEU A 23 -5.01 -41.11 35.63
N LEU A 24 -5.94 -40.62 36.46
CA LEU A 24 -7.23 -40.10 36.00
C LEU A 24 -7.01 -38.93 35.04
N LEU A 25 -7.00 -39.22 33.75
CA LEU A 25 -7.11 -38.21 32.72
C LEU A 25 -8.51 -37.58 32.78
N ARG A 26 -8.60 -36.37 33.30
CA ARG A 26 -9.75 -35.49 33.07
C ARG A 26 -9.93 -35.33 31.56
N PRO A 27 -11.16 -35.45 31.02
CA PRO A 27 -11.39 -35.13 29.60
C PRO A 27 -10.99 -33.68 29.39
N GLY A 28 -9.91 -33.46 28.62
CA GLY A 28 -9.52 -32.16 28.16
C GLY A 28 -10.70 -31.59 27.38
N THR A 29 -11.14 -30.40 27.76
CA THR A 29 -12.07 -29.60 26.96
C THR A 29 -11.40 -29.38 25.59
N GLY A 30 -11.83 -30.21 24.63
CA GLY A 30 -11.42 -30.03 23.23
C GLY A 30 -11.79 -28.63 22.86
N HIS A 31 -10.78 -27.80 22.58
CA HIS A 31 -11.01 -26.54 21.88
C HIS A 31 -11.53 -26.93 20.50
N ALA A 32 -12.85 -26.79 20.31
CA ALA A 32 -13.46 -26.92 19.01
C ALA A 32 -12.71 -25.96 18.07
N ALA A 33 -12.22 -26.48 16.95
CA ALA A 33 -11.69 -25.63 15.89
C ALA A 33 -12.75 -24.56 15.60
N PRO A 34 -12.38 -23.27 15.47
CA PRO A 34 -13.36 -22.22 15.21
C PRO A 34 -14.10 -22.60 13.94
N SER A 35 -15.44 -22.72 14.04
CA SER A 35 -16.28 -22.89 12.86
C SER A 35 -15.91 -21.83 11.83
N PRO A 36 -15.84 -22.16 10.53
CA PRO A 36 -15.59 -21.17 9.49
C PRO A 36 -16.62 -20.05 9.66
N ALA A 37 -16.15 -18.83 9.82
CA ALA A 37 -17.02 -17.67 9.99
C ALA A 37 -17.92 -17.58 8.75
N SER A 38 -19.23 -17.52 8.94
CA SER A 38 -20.17 -17.35 7.84
C SER A 38 -19.98 -16.00 7.15
N LEU A 39 -20.23 -15.95 5.83
CA LEU A 39 -20.31 -14.69 5.09
C LEU A 39 -21.31 -13.73 5.76
N PRO A 40 -21.10 -12.41 5.67
CA PRO A 40 -22.10 -11.44 6.07
C PRO A 40 -23.43 -11.70 5.35
N THR A 41 -24.55 -11.47 6.03
CA THR A 41 -25.89 -11.67 5.46
C THR A 41 -26.26 -10.64 4.38
N ARG A 42 -25.52 -9.53 4.34
CA ARG A 42 -25.69 -8.46 3.34
C ARG A 42 -24.32 -7.93 2.91
N PRO A 43 -24.18 -7.54 1.62
CA PRO A 43 -22.95 -6.91 1.15
C PRO A 43 -22.78 -5.49 1.69
N THR A 44 -21.55 -5.05 1.86
CA THR A 44 -21.20 -3.63 1.81
C THR A 44 -21.26 -3.20 0.35
N THR A 45 -21.90 -2.07 0.04
CA THR A 45 -22.08 -1.63 -1.36
C THR A 45 -21.20 -0.45 -1.69
N LEU A 46 -20.53 -0.53 -2.84
CA LEU A 46 -19.84 0.58 -3.50
C LEU A 46 -20.51 0.83 -4.85
N HIS A 47 -20.82 2.07 -5.12
CA HIS A 47 -21.37 2.51 -6.40
C HIS A 47 -20.41 3.49 -7.07
N ILE A 48 -19.88 3.12 -8.23
CA ILE A 48 -19.04 3.97 -9.07
C ILE A 48 -19.97 4.83 -9.93
N ALA A 49 -19.86 6.14 -9.84
CA ALA A 49 -20.65 7.05 -10.68
C ALA A 49 -19.96 8.41 -10.87
N PRO A 50 -20.31 9.11 -11.97
CA PRO A 50 -19.96 10.52 -12.10
C PRO A 50 -20.53 11.33 -10.93
N THR A 51 -19.65 12.12 -10.30
CA THR A 51 -19.96 12.89 -9.09
C THR A 51 -19.35 14.27 -9.22
N THR A 52 -20.02 15.29 -8.69
CA THR A 52 -19.44 16.63 -8.53
C THR A 52 -18.95 16.76 -7.10
N VAL A 53 -17.63 16.92 -6.93
CA VAL A 53 -17.02 17.19 -5.63
C VAL A 53 -16.64 18.66 -5.53
N GLU A 54 -16.86 19.27 -4.36
CA GLU A 54 -16.46 20.63 -4.06
C GLU A 54 -15.16 20.58 -3.24
N LEU A 55 -14.07 21.07 -3.81
CA LEU A 55 -12.78 21.13 -3.14
C LEU A 55 -12.69 22.31 -2.16
N ALA A 56 -13.36 23.41 -2.51
CA ALA A 56 -13.59 24.61 -1.71
C ALA A 56 -14.81 25.35 -2.26
N PRO A 57 -15.39 26.32 -1.52
CA PRO A 57 -16.52 27.11 -2.02
C PRO A 57 -16.25 27.67 -3.42
N GLY A 58 -17.08 27.26 -4.39
CA GLY A 58 -16.96 27.66 -5.80
C GLY A 58 -15.87 26.93 -6.61
N ILE A 59 -15.15 25.99 -6.02
CA ILE A 59 -14.14 25.15 -6.71
C ILE A 59 -14.66 23.71 -6.75
N THR A 60 -15.32 23.35 -7.84
CA THR A 60 -15.92 22.03 -8.04
C THR A 60 -15.21 21.23 -9.11
N ARG A 61 -15.27 19.90 -9.02
CA ARG A 61 -14.76 18.96 -10.03
C ARG A 61 -15.76 17.86 -10.30
N ARG A 62 -15.97 17.57 -11.58
CA ARG A 62 -16.71 16.39 -12.00
C ARG A 62 -15.72 15.24 -12.15
N VAL A 63 -15.94 14.18 -11.38
CA VAL A 63 -15.04 13.01 -11.28
C VAL A 63 -15.84 11.72 -11.22
N LEU A 64 -15.21 10.58 -11.45
CA LEU A 64 -15.75 9.30 -11.01
C LEU A 64 -15.40 9.11 -9.53
N ALA A 65 -16.36 8.65 -8.74
CA ALA A 65 -16.16 8.45 -7.31
C ALA A 65 -17.01 7.28 -6.79
N TYR A 66 -16.65 6.75 -5.62
CA TYR A 66 -17.43 5.75 -4.92
C TYR A 66 -18.47 6.41 -4.02
N ASN A 67 -19.75 6.01 -4.18
CA ASN A 67 -20.87 6.46 -3.34
C ASN A 67 -21.01 7.99 -3.28
N GLY A 68 -20.67 8.70 -4.37
CA GLY A 68 -20.85 10.15 -4.49
C GLY A 68 -19.93 11.01 -3.62
N GLN A 69 -18.81 10.48 -3.14
CA GLN A 69 -17.87 11.20 -2.27
C GLN A 69 -16.41 10.86 -2.56
N VAL A 70 -15.49 11.75 -2.18
CA VAL A 70 -14.03 11.54 -2.26
C VAL A 70 -13.37 11.96 -0.94
N PRO A 71 -12.59 11.07 -0.32
CA PRO A 71 -12.46 9.64 -0.62
C PRO A 71 -13.80 8.92 -0.55
N GLY A 72 -13.91 7.78 -1.21
CA GLY A 72 -15.02 6.86 -1.04
C GLY A 72 -15.20 6.42 0.42
N PRO A 73 -16.28 5.70 0.77
CA PRO A 73 -16.54 5.26 2.14
C PRO A 73 -15.36 4.52 2.76
N VAL A 74 -15.08 4.79 4.04
CA VAL A 74 -14.09 3.99 4.78
C VAL A 74 -14.66 2.60 5.01
N LEU A 75 -14.02 1.59 4.45
CA LEU A 75 -14.35 0.19 4.69
C LEU A 75 -13.61 -0.29 5.94
N ARG A 76 -14.35 -0.77 6.95
CA ARG A 76 -13.78 -1.38 8.16
C ARG A 76 -14.12 -2.85 8.16
N LEU A 77 -13.09 -3.69 8.05
CA LEU A 77 -13.22 -5.13 7.94
C LEU A 77 -12.48 -5.81 9.11
N PRO A 78 -13.13 -6.72 9.85
CA PRO A 78 -12.44 -7.45 10.91
C PRO A 78 -11.39 -8.41 10.34
N GLU A 79 -10.20 -8.44 10.93
CA GLU A 79 -9.14 -9.39 10.59
C GLU A 79 -9.60 -10.84 10.68
N GLY A 80 -9.36 -11.59 9.60
CA GLY A 80 -9.69 -13.02 9.50
C GLY A 80 -11.18 -13.32 9.44
N ARG A 81 -12.03 -12.33 9.13
CA ARG A 81 -13.46 -12.54 8.91
C ARG A 81 -13.81 -12.37 7.44
N PRO A 82 -14.71 -13.21 6.89
CA PRO A 82 -15.18 -13.05 5.53
C PRO A 82 -15.80 -11.68 5.29
N ALA A 83 -15.47 -11.08 4.16
CA ALA A 83 -16.07 -9.86 3.65
C ALA A 83 -16.86 -10.16 2.37
N TRP A 84 -17.95 -9.44 2.19
CA TRP A 84 -18.75 -9.42 0.97
C TRP A 84 -18.95 -7.96 0.56
N ILE A 85 -18.36 -7.57 -0.57
CA ILE A 85 -18.46 -6.22 -1.09
C ILE A 85 -19.06 -6.31 -2.49
N ARG A 86 -20.16 -5.60 -2.70
CA ARG A 86 -20.83 -5.48 -3.99
C ARG A 86 -20.48 -4.15 -4.62
N VAL A 87 -19.94 -4.18 -5.82
CA VAL A 87 -19.60 -2.99 -6.59
C VAL A 87 -20.53 -2.90 -7.80
N THR A 88 -21.17 -1.75 -7.99
CA THR A 88 -21.98 -1.44 -9.17
C THR A 88 -21.31 -0.33 -9.97
N ASN A 89 -21.26 -0.49 -11.29
CA ASN A 89 -20.67 0.47 -12.20
C ASN A 89 -21.74 1.33 -12.88
N GLY A 90 -21.91 2.57 -12.44
CA GLY A 90 -22.76 3.60 -13.04
C GLY A 90 -21.99 4.57 -13.95
N SER A 91 -20.75 4.24 -14.33
CA SER A 91 -19.97 4.99 -15.31
C SER A 91 -20.26 4.54 -16.74
N ASP A 92 -19.67 5.21 -17.71
CA ASP A 92 -19.82 4.94 -19.15
C ASP A 92 -18.74 4.00 -19.72
N ALA A 93 -17.83 3.51 -18.87
CA ALA A 93 -16.73 2.63 -19.26
C ALA A 93 -16.61 1.41 -18.32
N PRO A 94 -15.95 0.34 -18.75
CA PRO A 94 -15.61 -0.77 -17.84
C PRO A 94 -14.75 -0.29 -16.67
N GLU A 95 -15.07 -0.79 -15.48
CA GLU A 95 -14.42 -0.43 -14.22
C GLU A 95 -13.93 -1.65 -13.46
N LEU A 96 -13.04 -1.44 -12.52
CA LEU A 96 -12.38 -2.46 -11.74
C LEU A 96 -12.03 -1.89 -10.37
N VAL A 97 -12.07 -2.70 -9.31
CA VAL A 97 -11.65 -2.28 -7.97
C VAL A 97 -10.55 -3.19 -7.48
N HIS A 98 -9.38 -2.63 -7.25
CA HIS A 98 -8.27 -3.32 -6.60
C HIS A 98 -8.29 -3.08 -5.09
N TRP A 99 -8.08 -4.17 -4.33
CA TRP A 99 -8.03 -4.17 -2.88
C TRP A 99 -6.57 -4.09 -2.40
N HIS A 100 -5.98 -2.95 -2.58
CA HIS A 100 -4.55 -2.71 -2.42
C HIS A 100 -4.03 -3.05 -1.02
N GLY A 101 -3.02 -3.91 -0.99
CA GLY A 101 -2.34 -4.35 0.22
C GLY A 101 -3.03 -5.50 0.97
N LEU A 102 -4.05 -6.13 0.37
CA LEU A 102 -4.65 -7.35 0.89
C LEU A 102 -4.02 -8.60 0.26
N ASP A 103 -3.73 -9.61 1.10
CA ASP A 103 -3.27 -10.92 0.64
C ASP A 103 -4.50 -11.79 0.28
N VAL A 104 -5.21 -11.44 -0.79
CA VAL A 104 -6.42 -12.13 -1.26
C VAL A 104 -6.12 -13.03 -2.46
N GLY A 105 -7.08 -13.86 -2.88
CA GLY A 105 -6.93 -14.65 -4.10
C GLY A 105 -6.81 -13.80 -5.36
N ALA A 106 -6.29 -14.34 -6.48
CA ALA A 106 -6.07 -13.59 -7.71
C ALA A 106 -7.37 -13.01 -8.30
N VAL A 107 -8.41 -13.82 -8.42
CA VAL A 107 -9.68 -13.39 -9.02
C VAL A 107 -10.35 -12.23 -8.28
N PRO A 108 -10.46 -12.21 -6.94
CA PRO A 108 -11.04 -11.07 -6.23
C PRO A 108 -10.09 -9.89 -6.03
N ASP A 109 -8.82 -9.97 -6.43
CA ASP A 109 -7.84 -8.89 -6.18
C ASP A 109 -8.14 -7.59 -6.93
N GLY A 110 -8.69 -7.69 -8.14
CA GLY A 110 -9.13 -6.54 -8.90
C GLY A 110 -8.13 -6.07 -9.97
N ALA A 111 -7.35 -6.99 -10.56
CA ALA A 111 -6.53 -6.75 -11.74
C ALA A 111 -6.90 -7.74 -12.85
N THR A 112 -7.10 -7.26 -14.07
CA THR A 112 -7.44 -8.12 -15.23
C THR A 112 -6.34 -9.12 -15.53
N GLU A 113 -5.11 -8.74 -15.33
CA GLU A 113 -3.89 -9.53 -15.52
C GLU A 113 -3.86 -10.77 -14.62
N GLU A 114 -4.54 -10.70 -13.48
CA GLU A 114 -4.68 -11.77 -12.49
C GLU A 114 -5.96 -12.60 -12.67
N GLY A 115 -6.76 -12.26 -13.67
CA GLY A 115 -8.03 -12.95 -13.97
C GLY A 115 -9.27 -12.34 -13.34
N SER A 116 -9.18 -11.13 -12.77
CA SER A 116 -10.35 -10.41 -12.29
C SER A 116 -11.27 -9.99 -13.43
N SER A 117 -12.57 -10.08 -13.21
CA SER A 117 -13.57 -9.63 -14.17
C SER A 117 -13.77 -8.13 -14.10
N VAL A 118 -13.84 -7.45 -15.25
CA VAL A 118 -14.25 -6.05 -15.32
C VAL A 118 -15.75 -5.91 -15.10
N ILE A 119 -16.15 -4.80 -14.51
CA ILE A 119 -17.55 -4.44 -14.29
C ILE A 119 -18.00 -3.55 -15.45
N GLN A 120 -18.79 -4.10 -16.37
CA GLN A 120 -19.30 -3.34 -17.51
C GLN A 120 -20.21 -2.19 -17.06
N PRO A 121 -20.42 -1.13 -17.88
CA PRO A 121 -21.39 -0.08 -17.59
C PRO A 121 -22.77 -0.66 -17.25
N GLY A 122 -23.35 -0.22 -16.12
CA GLY A 122 -24.59 -0.76 -15.56
C GLY A 122 -24.44 -2.13 -14.87
N GLY A 123 -23.27 -2.74 -14.91
CA GLY A 123 -22.99 -4.05 -14.33
C GLY A 123 -22.73 -4.02 -12.82
N THR A 124 -22.66 -5.22 -12.25
CA THR A 124 -22.40 -5.44 -10.82
C THR A 124 -21.45 -6.61 -10.66
N LEU A 125 -20.53 -6.51 -9.70
CA LEU A 125 -19.61 -7.58 -9.31
C LEU A 125 -19.60 -7.74 -7.79
N ASP A 126 -19.67 -8.97 -7.32
CA ASP A 126 -19.52 -9.32 -5.91
C ASP A 126 -18.10 -9.80 -5.62
N TYR A 127 -17.44 -9.15 -4.69
CA TYR A 127 -16.14 -9.53 -4.17
C TYR A 127 -16.29 -10.24 -2.85
N HIS A 128 -15.67 -11.43 -2.75
CA HIS A 128 -15.64 -12.25 -1.54
C HIS A 128 -14.22 -12.57 -1.17
N PHE A 129 -13.79 -12.17 0.02
CA PHE A 129 -12.45 -12.45 0.52
C PHE A 129 -12.39 -12.43 2.04
N VAL A 130 -11.28 -12.91 2.59
CA VAL A 130 -10.98 -12.84 4.02
C VAL A 130 -9.70 -12.02 4.18
N PRO A 131 -9.74 -10.81 4.75
CA PRO A 131 -8.52 -10.03 4.99
C PRO A 131 -7.69 -10.70 6.09
N PRO A 132 -6.48 -11.22 5.79
CA PRO A 132 -5.75 -12.06 6.75
C PRO A 132 -4.97 -11.27 7.79
N ARG A 133 -4.66 -9.98 7.52
CA ARG A 133 -3.82 -9.14 8.37
C ARG A 133 -4.43 -7.77 8.59
N SER A 134 -4.41 -7.33 9.84
CA SER A 134 -4.84 -5.97 10.21
C SER A 134 -3.92 -4.89 9.65
N GLY A 135 -4.41 -3.66 9.60
CA GLY A 135 -3.65 -2.48 9.19
C GLY A 135 -4.37 -1.57 8.20
N THR A 136 -3.69 -0.50 7.83
CA THR A 136 -4.18 0.49 6.87
C THR A 136 -3.97 -0.01 5.45
N ARG A 137 -5.06 -0.35 4.81
CA ARG A 137 -5.16 -0.72 3.39
C ARG A 137 -6.01 0.34 2.68
N TRP A 138 -6.18 0.20 1.38
CA TRP A 138 -7.05 1.07 0.61
C TRP A 138 -7.65 0.33 -0.58
N TYR A 139 -8.59 0.92 -1.25
CA TYR A 139 -9.16 0.41 -2.49
C TYR A 139 -9.21 1.52 -3.53
N HIS A 140 -9.01 1.17 -4.78
CA HIS A 140 -8.98 2.13 -5.88
C HIS A 140 -9.29 1.44 -7.21
N THR A 141 -9.55 2.25 -8.23
CA THR A 141 -9.67 1.74 -9.61
C THR A 141 -8.31 1.25 -10.11
N HIS A 142 -8.31 0.16 -10.86
CA HIS A 142 -7.11 -0.38 -11.50
C HIS A 142 -7.21 -0.30 -13.03
N THR A 143 -7.86 0.73 -13.54
CA THR A 143 -7.98 0.99 -14.98
C THR A 143 -6.81 1.83 -15.48
N MET A 144 -6.52 1.71 -16.78
CA MET A 144 -5.53 2.56 -17.44
C MET A 144 -6.16 3.91 -17.79
N ALA A 145 -5.41 4.98 -17.59
CA ALA A 145 -5.77 6.33 -17.98
C ALA A 145 -5.20 6.71 -19.34
N MET A 146 -4.02 6.21 -19.67
CA MET A 146 -3.22 6.67 -20.79
C MET A 146 -3.06 8.21 -20.74
N MET A 147 -3.67 8.96 -21.67
CA MET A 147 -3.68 10.42 -21.68
C MET A 147 -5.02 11.04 -21.23
N ASP A 148 -5.94 10.23 -20.71
CA ASP A 148 -7.20 10.75 -20.15
C ASP A 148 -7.07 11.01 -18.64
N PHE A 149 -6.61 12.20 -18.30
CA PHE A 149 -6.43 12.62 -16.90
C PHE A 149 -7.75 12.86 -16.12
N SER A 150 -8.89 12.47 -16.67
CA SER A 150 -10.17 12.46 -15.96
C SER A 150 -10.53 11.08 -15.39
N ARG A 151 -9.76 10.03 -15.71
CA ARG A 151 -10.01 8.63 -15.35
C ARG A 151 -8.90 8.03 -14.49
N ALA A 152 -9.07 6.76 -14.16
CA ALA A 152 -8.13 5.98 -13.36
C ALA A 152 -7.75 6.71 -12.06
N LEU A 153 -6.50 6.67 -11.63
CA LEU A 153 -6.08 7.34 -10.40
C LEU A 153 -6.11 8.86 -10.45
N TYR A 154 -6.34 9.48 -11.62
CA TYR A 154 -6.57 10.93 -11.69
C TYR A 154 -7.97 11.34 -11.25
N SER A 155 -8.90 10.40 -11.15
CA SER A 155 -10.28 10.62 -10.67
C SER A 155 -10.39 10.48 -9.15
N GLY A 156 -11.61 10.46 -8.62
CA GLY A 156 -11.88 10.29 -7.19
C GLY A 156 -12.12 8.84 -6.74
N GLN A 157 -11.72 7.86 -7.56
CA GLN A 157 -12.01 6.43 -7.32
C GLN A 157 -11.02 5.78 -6.36
N PHE A 158 -10.99 6.23 -5.12
CA PHE A 158 -10.20 5.65 -4.04
C PHE A 158 -10.88 5.80 -2.68
N GLY A 159 -10.53 4.95 -1.73
CA GLY A 159 -10.99 5.03 -0.35
C GLY A 159 -10.15 4.19 0.61
N PHE A 160 -10.22 4.49 1.89
CA PHE A 160 -9.56 3.70 2.91
C PHE A 160 -10.24 2.36 3.14
N LEU A 161 -9.44 1.33 3.32
CA LEU A 161 -9.84 0.03 3.84
C LEU A 161 -9.02 -0.24 5.10
N ILE A 162 -9.66 -0.25 6.25
CA ILE A 162 -9.02 -0.53 7.52
C ILE A 162 -9.35 -1.96 7.92
N VAL A 163 -8.34 -2.81 7.97
CA VAL A 163 -8.52 -4.14 8.57
C VAL A 163 -8.27 -4.03 10.05
N GLU A 164 -9.32 -4.20 10.81
CA GLU A 164 -9.29 -4.03 12.26
C GLU A 164 -8.67 -5.23 12.95
N PRO A 165 -7.71 -5.03 13.87
CA PRO A 165 -7.07 -6.12 14.56
C PRO A 165 -8.06 -6.84 15.50
N ARG A 166 -7.85 -8.13 15.72
CA ARG A 166 -8.66 -8.93 16.66
C ARG A 166 -8.61 -8.40 18.09
N ARG A 167 -7.57 -7.67 18.44
CA ARG A 167 -7.38 -7.02 19.74
C ARG A 167 -6.84 -5.61 19.51
N ASP A 168 -7.53 -4.62 20.03
CA ASP A 168 -7.07 -3.22 19.98
C ASP A 168 -5.73 -3.10 20.74
N PRO A 169 -4.68 -2.59 20.10
CA PRO A 169 -3.41 -2.35 20.78
C PRO A 169 -3.47 -1.23 21.81
N GLY A 170 -4.55 -0.41 21.87
CA GLY A 170 -4.80 0.59 22.92
C GLY A 170 -3.73 1.67 23.06
N ARG A 171 -2.96 1.98 22.01
CA ARG A 171 -1.80 2.88 22.08
C ARG A 171 -2.11 4.34 21.75
N TYR A 172 -3.35 4.66 21.36
CA TYR A 172 -3.78 5.99 20.95
C TYR A 172 -5.18 6.30 21.48
N ASP A 173 -5.53 7.57 21.54
CA ASP A 173 -6.81 8.02 22.08
C ASP A 173 -7.86 8.18 20.98
N ARG A 174 -7.41 8.43 19.73
CA ARG A 174 -8.26 8.49 18.54
C ARG A 174 -7.43 8.35 17.27
N GLU A 175 -8.10 8.03 16.14
CA GLU A 175 -7.49 8.00 14.82
C GLU A 175 -7.99 9.13 13.91
N VAL A 176 -7.16 9.51 12.94
CA VAL A 176 -7.45 10.48 11.88
C VAL A 176 -6.92 9.93 10.57
N LEU A 177 -7.78 9.80 9.56
CA LEU A 177 -7.43 9.30 8.24
C LEU A 177 -7.25 10.49 7.29
N LEU A 178 -6.10 10.54 6.59
CA LEU A 178 -5.75 11.62 5.66
C LEU A 178 -5.23 11.03 4.34
N ALA A 179 -6.04 11.09 3.29
CA ALA A 179 -5.64 10.73 1.93
C ALA A 179 -5.26 11.99 1.15
N ALA A 180 -4.00 12.06 0.73
CA ALA A 180 -3.52 13.11 -0.18
C ALA A 180 -3.90 12.74 -1.62
N HIS A 181 -4.45 13.70 -2.36
CA HIS A 181 -4.79 13.53 -3.77
C HIS A 181 -4.63 14.84 -4.54
N HIS A 182 -4.22 14.71 -5.81
CA HIS A 182 -3.95 15.84 -6.68
C HIS A 182 -4.97 15.89 -7.82
N TRP A 183 -5.40 17.11 -8.19
CA TRP A 183 -6.50 17.35 -9.12
C TRP A 183 -6.09 18.25 -10.28
N ASP A 184 -6.81 18.12 -11.40
CA ASP A 184 -6.59 18.90 -12.63
C ASP A 184 -5.16 18.70 -13.14
N ALA A 185 -4.81 17.47 -13.43
CA ALA A 185 -3.59 17.14 -14.12
C ALA A 185 -3.57 17.79 -15.51
N GLY A 186 -2.55 18.59 -15.77
CA GLY A 186 -2.25 19.09 -17.09
C GLY A 186 -1.29 18.18 -17.84
N LEU A 187 -1.13 18.40 -19.14
CA LEU A 187 -0.13 17.68 -19.92
C LEU A 187 1.26 17.84 -19.28
N PRO A 188 2.02 16.77 -19.17
CA PRO A 188 3.37 16.84 -18.61
C PRO A 188 4.29 17.60 -19.57
N ASP A 189 5.25 18.32 -18.99
CA ASP A 189 6.40 18.79 -19.78
C ASP A 189 7.22 17.57 -20.21
N MET A 190 7.45 17.43 -21.52
CA MET A 190 8.27 16.32 -22.02
C MET A 190 9.72 16.45 -21.53
N PRO A 191 10.34 15.37 -21.07
CA PRO A 191 11.71 15.39 -20.60
C PRO A 191 12.68 15.81 -21.69
N ARG A 192 13.64 16.65 -21.34
CA ARG A 192 14.71 17.11 -22.26
C ARG A 192 16.03 16.38 -22.02
N SER A 193 16.09 15.57 -20.95
CA SER A 193 17.27 14.76 -20.61
C SER A 193 16.84 13.47 -19.87
N PRO A 194 17.71 12.45 -19.84
CA PRO A 194 17.43 11.20 -19.11
C PRO A 194 17.17 11.37 -17.60
N GLU A 195 17.64 12.46 -17.02
CA GLU A 195 17.48 12.78 -15.60
C GLU A 195 16.12 13.41 -15.25
N GLN A 196 15.39 13.86 -16.27
CA GLN A 196 14.08 14.48 -16.10
C GLN A 196 12.97 13.44 -16.22
N CYS A 197 11.86 13.66 -15.49
CA CYS A 197 10.63 12.87 -15.58
C CYS A 197 9.51 13.69 -16.21
N ALA A 198 8.71 13.04 -17.05
CA ALA A 198 7.42 13.57 -17.43
C ALA A 198 6.45 13.41 -16.25
N THR A 199 6.10 14.51 -15.60
CA THR A 199 5.13 14.52 -14.51
C THR A 199 4.05 15.54 -14.80
N PRO A 200 2.76 15.17 -14.75
CA PRO A 200 1.67 16.12 -14.90
C PRO A 200 1.75 17.23 -13.87
N ARG A 201 1.39 18.45 -14.27
CA ARG A 201 1.24 19.55 -13.31
C ARG A 201 -0.18 19.57 -12.77
N TYR A 202 -0.31 19.66 -11.46
CA TYR A 202 -1.59 19.68 -10.79
C TYR A 202 -1.96 21.07 -10.30
N ARG A 203 -3.20 21.45 -10.54
CA ARG A 203 -3.70 22.75 -10.10
C ARG A 203 -4.07 22.77 -8.63
N TYR A 204 -4.56 21.66 -8.11
CA TYR A 204 -5.01 21.53 -6.72
C TYR A 204 -4.48 20.26 -6.08
N ALA A 205 -4.26 20.34 -4.77
CA ALA A 205 -3.90 19.21 -3.93
C ALA A 205 -4.71 19.26 -2.62
N THR A 206 -5.26 18.13 -2.20
CA THR A 206 -6.21 18.07 -1.08
C THR A 206 -5.89 16.95 -0.13
N PHE A 207 -6.29 17.12 1.13
CA PHE A 207 -6.56 15.98 2.00
C PHE A 207 -8.06 15.69 2.02
N ASN A 208 -8.42 14.44 1.75
CA ASN A 208 -9.80 13.96 1.77
C ASN A 208 -10.75 14.83 0.92
N GLY A 209 -10.30 15.21 -0.29
CA GLY A 209 -11.11 15.96 -1.25
C GLY A 209 -11.39 17.42 -0.87
N ARG A 210 -10.68 17.99 0.13
CA ARG A 210 -10.85 19.38 0.54
C ARG A 210 -9.52 20.11 0.55
N LEU A 211 -9.51 21.33 -0.01
CA LEU A 211 -8.39 22.25 0.09
C LEU A 211 -8.25 22.73 1.56
N MET A 212 -7.03 23.02 1.99
CA MET A 212 -6.75 23.37 3.38
C MET A 212 -7.64 24.51 3.89
N GLN A 213 -7.85 25.57 3.09
CA GLN A 213 -8.63 26.74 3.46
C GLN A 213 -10.15 26.45 3.60
N ALA A 214 -10.64 25.35 3.04
CA ALA A 214 -12.05 24.97 3.08
C ALA A 214 -12.30 23.75 3.98
N ALA A 215 -11.24 23.22 4.57
CA ALA A 215 -11.32 22.04 5.40
C ALA A 215 -11.51 22.41 6.87
N GLU A 216 -12.41 21.69 7.56
CA GLU A 216 -12.55 21.83 9.00
C GLU A 216 -11.25 21.47 9.72
N PRO A 217 -10.82 22.27 10.74
CA PRO A 217 -9.67 21.94 11.54
C PRO A 217 -9.82 20.60 12.26
N ILE A 218 -8.71 19.88 12.37
CA ILE A 218 -8.63 18.72 13.27
C ILE A 218 -8.42 19.25 14.67
N ARG A 219 -9.50 19.22 15.50
CA ARG A 219 -9.44 19.69 16.87
C ARG A 219 -8.83 18.63 17.77
N VAL A 220 -7.86 19.02 18.59
CA VAL A 220 -7.10 18.13 19.50
C VAL A 220 -7.04 18.70 20.91
N ARG A 221 -6.78 17.85 21.91
CA ARG A 221 -6.52 18.26 23.29
C ARG A 221 -5.03 18.10 23.60
N GLN A 222 -4.53 18.95 24.49
CA GLN A 222 -3.17 18.77 24.99
C GLN A 222 -3.04 17.41 25.70
N GLY A 223 -1.98 16.66 25.42
CA GLY A 223 -1.72 15.33 25.93
C GLY A 223 -2.38 14.20 25.15
N GLU A 224 -3.25 14.49 24.20
CA GLU A 224 -3.91 13.50 23.35
C GLU A 224 -2.88 12.79 22.44
N ARG A 225 -3.00 11.49 22.30
CA ARG A 225 -2.24 10.68 21.35
C ARG A 225 -3.11 10.39 20.14
N VAL A 226 -2.79 11.00 19.02
CA VAL A 226 -3.56 10.86 17.78
C VAL A 226 -2.82 9.94 16.84
N LEU A 227 -3.46 8.84 16.42
CA LEU A 227 -2.99 8.00 15.33
C LEU A 227 -3.42 8.63 14.01
N PHE A 228 -2.47 9.15 13.26
CA PHE A 228 -2.69 9.54 11.88
C PHE A 228 -2.41 8.37 10.96
N ARG A 229 -3.36 8.07 10.07
CA ARG A 229 -3.21 7.13 8.97
C ARG A 229 -3.14 7.93 7.68
N PHE A 230 -1.95 8.04 7.16
CA PHE A 230 -1.69 8.75 5.91
C PHE A 230 -1.74 7.77 4.74
N LEU A 231 -2.38 8.20 3.66
CA LEU A 231 -2.39 7.54 2.36
C LEU A 231 -2.00 8.56 1.30
N ASN A 232 -1.07 8.21 0.43
CA ASN A 232 -0.86 8.97 -0.79
C ASN A 232 -1.66 8.32 -1.93
N ALA A 233 -2.85 8.85 -2.19
CA ALA A 233 -3.75 8.41 -3.27
C ALA A 233 -3.58 9.26 -4.55
N SER A 234 -2.47 9.98 -4.71
CA SER A 234 -2.15 10.69 -5.95
C SER A 234 -1.90 9.72 -7.10
N ALA A 235 -2.12 10.15 -8.32
CA ALA A 235 -1.76 9.36 -9.49
C ALA A 235 -0.25 9.32 -9.76
N THR A 236 0.49 10.41 -9.42
CA THR A 236 1.90 10.53 -9.80
C THR A 236 2.80 11.22 -8.76
N GLU A 237 2.23 11.97 -7.80
CA GLU A 237 3.00 12.85 -6.93
C GLU A 237 3.46 12.18 -5.64
N THR A 238 4.73 12.35 -5.29
CA THR A 238 5.26 12.03 -3.96
C THR A 238 4.91 13.16 -2.99
N VAL A 239 4.53 12.82 -1.77
CA VAL A 239 4.15 13.79 -0.74
C VAL A 239 5.05 13.65 0.48
N SER A 240 5.69 14.77 0.89
CA SER A 240 6.47 14.84 2.13
C SER A 240 5.77 15.79 3.10
N LEU A 241 5.39 15.30 4.28
CA LEU A 241 4.52 16.00 5.23
C LEU A 241 5.25 16.31 6.53
N ALA A 242 4.97 17.49 7.09
CA ALA A 242 5.43 17.90 8.42
C ALA A 242 4.31 18.52 9.24
N LEU A 243 4.43 18.41 10.56
CA LEU A 243 3.62 19.13 11.53
C LEU A 243 4.56 19.91 12.46
N PRO A 244 4.70 21.24 12.32
CA PRO A 244 5.67 22.02 13.07
C PRO A 244 5.57 21.80 14.58
N GLY A 245 6.72 21.59 15.21
CA GLY A 245 6.81 21.39 16.65
C GLY A 245 6.35 20.04 17.17
N HIS A 246 5.98 19.11 16.30
CA HIS A 246 5.58 17.75 16.63
C HIS A 246 6.45 16.74 15.88
N ALA A 247 6.55 15.52 16.41
CA ALA A 247 7.18 14.40 15.74
C ALA A 247 6.14 13.33 15.43
N PHE A 248 6.29 12.67 14.29
CA PHE A 248 5.53 11.50 13.90
C PHE A 248 6.25 10.26 14.43
N ASN A 249 5.71 9.61 15.44
CA ASN A 249 6.21 8.30 15.85
C ASN A 249 5.61 7.24 14.93
N VAL A 250 6.35 6.86 13.90
CA VAL A 250 5.91 5.90 12.89
C VAL A 250 5.78 4.52 13.50
N VAL A 251 4.59 3.92 13.39
CA VAL A 251 4.26 2.61 13.99
C VAL A 251 3.94 1.54 12.94
N ALA A 252 3.59 1.94 11.72
CA ALA A 252 3.37 1.00 10.61
C ALA A 252 3.68 1.66 9.26
N LEU A 253 4.14 0.85 8.33
CA LEU A 253 4.33 1.17 6.91
C LEU A 253 3.47 0.22 6.08
N ASP A 254 2.68 0.75 5.15
CA ASP A 254 1.70 0.02 4.35
C ASP A 254 0.78 -0.89 5.19
N GLY A 255 0.43 -0.41 6.40
CA GLY A 255 -0.37 -1.15 7.36
C GLY A 255 0.35 -2.32 8.04
N ASN A 256 1.63 -2.54 7.78
CA ASN A 256 2.45 -3.54 8.46
C ASN A 256 3.20 -2.88 9.63
N PRO A 257 3.10 -3.42 10.86
CA PRO A 257 3.81 -2.86 11.99
C PRO A 257 5.32 -2.83 11.77
N VAL A 258 5.97 -1.72 12.12
CA VAL A 258 7.44 -1.63 12.05
C VAL A 258 8.09 -2.28 13.27
N ALA A 259 9.26 -2.89 13.06
CA ALA A 259 10.00 -3.51 14.16
C ALA A 259 10.56 -2.49 15.15
N ASN A 260 10.89 -1.28 14.66
CA ASN A 260 11.44 -0.18 15.45
C ASN A 260 10.60 1.08 15.24
N PRO A 261 9.55 1.32 16.04
CA PRO A 261 8.84 2.60 16.00
C PRO A 261 9.80 3.75 16.32
N ALA A 262 9.90 4.72 15.42
CA ALA A 262 10.84 5.83 15.54
C ALA A 262 10.17 7.17 15.23
N PRO A 263 10.55 8.26 15.94
CA PRO A 263 10.05 9.59 15.66
C PRO A 263 10.81 10.19 14.46
N VAL A 264 10.05 10.85 13.58
CA VAL A 264 10.58 11.66 12.46
C VAL A 264 9.87 13.01 12.43
N SER A 265 10.55 14.02 11.91
CA SER A 265 9.97 15.36 11.72
C SER A 265 9.20 15.49 10.40
N VAL A 266 9.57 14.67 9.43
CA VAL A 266 8.94 14.61 8.10
C VAL A 266 8.68 13.16 7.75
N ILE A 267 7.49 12.87 7.23
CA ILE A 267 7.17 11.58 6.59
C ILE A 267 7.12 11.79 5.08
N THR A 268 7.64 10.85 4.31
CA THR A 268 7.57 10.87 2.85
C THR A 268 6.83 9.64 2.35
N LEU A 269 5.83 9.85 1.49
CA LEU A 269 5.03 8.81 0.88
C LEU A 269 5.14 8.90 -0.63
N GLY A 270 5.66 7.87 -1.27
CA GLY A 270 5.43 7.62 -2.69
C GLY A 270 3.95 7.35 -2.96
N VAL A 271 3.55 7.33 -4.22
CA VAL A 271 2.18 6.98 -4.59
C VAL A 271 1.83 5.59 -4.03
N ALA A 272 0.64 5.45 -3.48
CA ALA A 272 0.10 4.25 -2.85
C ALA A 272 0.71 3.86 -1.49
N GLU A 273 1.77 4.50 -1.05
CA GLU A 273 2.31 4.22 0.28
C GLU A 273 1.37 4.71 1.37
N ARG A 274 1.34 3.97 2.48
CA ARG A 274 0.62 4.32 3.70
C ARG A 274 1.61 4.39 4.85
N VAL A 275 1.43 5.39 5.70
CA VAL A 275 2.19 5.56 6.94
C VAL A 275 1.22 5.76 8.10
N ASP A 276 1.31 4.91 9.11
CA ASP A 276 0.60 5.08 10.36
C ASP A 276 1.56 5.64 11.40
N ALA A 277 1.24 6.81 11.96
CA ALA A 277 2.08 7.49 12.93
C ALA A 277 1.27 8.03 14.12
N ILE A 278 1.78 7.79 15.34
CA ILE A 278 1.21 8.38 16.56
C ILE A 278 1.90 9.71 16.81
N VAL A 279 1.10 10.77 16.95
CA VAL A 279 1.56 12.10 17.33
C VAL A 279 1.04 12.42 18.72
N HIS A 280 1.97 12.78 19.62
CA HIS A 280 1.63 13.31 20.93
C HIS A 280 1.33 14.80 20.83
N MET A 281 0.11 15.20 21.14
CA MET A 281 -0.34 16.58 21.08
C MET A 281 0.14 17.36 22.33
N ASN A 282 1.41 17.78 22.30
CA ASN A 282 2.09 18.39 23.46
C ASN A 282 2.51 19.85 23.24
N ARG A 283 2.16 20.47 22.11
CA ARG A 283 2.48 21.86 21.76
C ARG A 283 1.21 22.67 21.44
N PRO A 284 0.52 23.17 22.45
CA PRO A 284 -0.73 23.93 22.27
C PRO A 284 -0.59 25.12 21.32
N GLY A 285 -1.48 25.19 20.33
CA GLY A 285 -1.47 26.23 19.29
C GLY A 285 -2.44 25.89 18.17
N ARG A 286 -2.29 26.58 17.04
CA ARG A 286 -2.89 26.22 15.76
C ARG A 286 -1.76 26.03 14.75
N TRP A 287 -1.65 24.83 14.19
CA TRP A 287 -0.54 24.42 13.35
C TRP A 287 -1.04 23.95 12.00
N VAL A 288 -0.24 24.15 10.96
CA VAL A 288 -0.51 23.52 9.66
C VAL A 288 0.21 22.19 9.62
N LEU A 289 -0.53 21.09 9.49
CA LEU A 289 -0.02 19.81 8.96
C LEU A 289 -0.02 19.93 7.45
N GLY A 290 1.13 19.96 6.81
CA GLY A 290 1.20 20.25 5.38
C GLY A 290 2.46 19.71 4.70
N PRO A 291 2.51 19.80 3.36
CA PRO A 291 3.65 19.35 2.59
C PRO A 291 4.86 20.27 2.80
N THR A 292 6.05 19.68 2.68
CA THR A 292 7.32 20.45 2.68
C THR A 292 7.59 21.14 1.35
N ASP A 293 6.96 20.66 0.27
CA ASP A 293 7.04 21.26 -1.05
C ASP A 293 6.14 22.52 -1.15
N PRO A 294 6.71 23.71 -1.42
CA PRO A 294 5.94 24.94 -1.58
C PRO A 294 4.92 24.89 -2.72
N MET A 295 5.15 24.14 -3.78
CA MET A 295 4.20 24.02 -4.89
C MET A 295 2.93 23.28 -4.43
N GLN A 296 3.08 22.19 -3.68
CA GLN A 296 1.94 21.46 -3.12
C GLN A 296 1.21 22.28 -2.04
N GLN A 297 1.92 23.11 -1.27
CA GLN A 297 1.29 24.09 -0.36
C GLN A 297 0.43 25.08 -1.15
N THR A 298 0.97 25.66 -2.22
CA THR A 298 0.25 26.60 -3.07
C THR A 298 -0.94 25.94 -3.76
N ALA A 299 -0.83 24.65 -4.11
CA ALA A 299 -1.93 23.86 -4.65
C ALA A 299 -3.03 23.54 -3.58
N GLY A 300 -2.78 23.84 -2.30
CA GLY A 300 -3.78 23.77 -1.23
C GLY A 300 -3.74 22.53 -0.35
N LEU A 301 -2.69 21.69 -0.46
CA LEU A 301 -2.54 20.53 0.41
C LEU A 301 -2.22 20.98 1.85
N GLY A 302 -2.99 20.51 2.80
CA GLY A 302 -2.78 20.77 4.22
C GLY A 302 -4.02 20.56 5.06
N ARG A 303 -3.81 20.57 6.38
CA ARG A 303 -4.85 20.53 7.41
C ARG A 303 -4.44 21.39 8.59
N VAL A 304 -5.38 22.13 9.14
CA VAL A 304 -5.15 22.84 10.39
C VAL A 304 -5.35 21.90 11.57
N ILE A 305 -4.35 21.80 12.43
CA ILE A 305 -4.44 21.15 13.75
C ILE A 305 -4.70 22.24 14.76
N GLU A 306 -5.85 22.18 15.43
CA GLU A 306 -6.31 23.20 16.37
C GLU A 306 -6.43 22.62 17.77
N TYR A 307 -5.62 23.11 18.69
CA TYR A 307 -5.75 22.73 20.08
C TYR A 307 -6.96 23.39 20.75
N ALA A 308 -7.64 22.66 21.60
CA ALA A 308 -8.80 23.17 22.34
C ALA A 308 -8.46 24.48 23.08
N GLY A 309 -9.32 25.47 22.94
CA GLY A 309 -9.14 26.80 23.54
C GLY A 309 -8.07 27.66 22.87
N ARG A 310 -7.57 27.29 21.68
CA ARG A 310 -6.64 28.11 20.90
C ARG A 310 -7.33 28.75 19.71
N SER A 311 -6.96 29.99 19.41
CA SER A 311 -7.49 30.81 18.31
C SER A 311 -6.33 31.51 17.59
N GLY A 312 -6.62 32.27 16.54
CA GLY A 312 -5.64 33.00 15.73
C GLY A 312 -5.29 32.23 14.41
N SER A 313 -4.36 32.76 13.65
CA SER A 313 -3.93 32.16 12.39
C SER A 313 -3.13 30.89 12.62
N PRO A 314 -3.33 29.82 11.80
CA PRO A 314 -2.51 28.63 11.90
C PRO A 314 -1.06 28.93 11.47
N VAL A 315 -0.10 28.31 12.15
CA VAL A 315 1.32 28.53 11.94
C VAL A 315 1.91 27.40 11.10
N TRP A 316 2.68 27.76 10.10
CA TRP A 316 3.59 26.89 9.37
C TRP A 316 5.03 27.33 9.59
N THR A 317 5.89 26.40 9.91
CA THR A 317 7.34 26.60 9.95
C THR A 317 7.99 25.45 9.21
N PRO A 318 8.86 25.70 8.24
CA PRO A 318 9.57 24.63 7.55
C PRO A 318 10.26 23.72 8.57
N PRO A 319 10.16 22.38 8.41
CA PRO A 319 10.90 21.47 9.27
C PRO A 319 12.40 21.57 8.99
N PRO A 320 13.26 21.06 9.88
CA PRO A 320 14.66 20.81 9.53
C PRO A 320 14.74 19.85 8.33
N ALA A 321 15.92 19.74 7.72
CA ALA A 321 16.11 18.82 6.58
C ALA A 321 15.61 17.43 6.97
N SER A 322 14.83 16.82 6.07
CA SER A 322 14.28 15.48 6.31
C SER A 322 15.39 14.44 6.26
N ASP A 323 15.38 13.56 7.22
CA ASP A 323 16.18 12.34 7.31
C ASP A 323 15.32 11.09 7.08
N TRP A 324 14.18 11.20 6.41
CA TRP A 324 13.30 10.08 6.11
C TRP A 324 14.06 8.95 5.42
N ASP A 325 14.23 7.84 6.13
CA ASP A 325 14.85 6.62 5.64
C ASP A 325 14.11 5.42 6.22
N TYR A 326 13.67 4.50 5.39
CA TYR A 326 13.04 3.26 5.86
C TYR A 326 13.91 2.51 6.87
N ALA A 327 15.23 2.61 6.75
CA ALA A 327 16.16 1.96 7.68
C ALA A 327 15.97 2.35 9.16
N LEU A 328 15.32 3.48 9.44
CA LEU A 328 15.00 3.90 10.80
C LEU A 328 13.99 2.95 11.48
N PHE A 329 13.15 2.29 10.70
CA PHE A 329 12.01 1.50 11.16
C PHE A 329 12.29 -0.01 11.17
N GLY A 330 13.41 -0.44 10.58
CA GLY A 330 13.86 -1.83 10.62
C GLY A 330 14.37 -2.24 12.00
N GLY A 331 14.30 -3.53 12.28
CA GLY A 331 14.86 -4.10 13.50
C GLY A 331 16.39 -4.30 13.42
N THR A 332 16.87 -5.47 13.81
CA THR A 332 18.27 -5.88 13.65
C THR A 332 18.64 -5.96 12.17
N ALA A 333 19.95 -5.88 11.87
CA ALA A 333 20.45 -5.93 10.50
C ALA A 333 19.88 -7.14 9.73
N ALA A 334 19.51 -6.93 8.47
CA ALA A 334 19.04 -7.98 7.59
C ALA A 334 20.11 -9.09 7.44
N PRO A 335 19.71 -10.35 7.25
CA PRO A 335 20.61 -11.42 6.87
C PRO A 335 21.34 -11.08 5.57
N THR A 336 22.51 -11.66 5.34
CA THR A 336 23.20 -11.60 4.05
C THR A 336 22.44 -12.45 3.02
N VAL A 337 22.71 -12.23 1.73
CA VAL A 337 22.10 -13.04 0.66
C VAL A 337 22.46 -14.51 0.81
N GLU A 338 23.70 -14.79 1.27
CA GLU A 338 24.20 -16.15 1.51
C GLU A 338 23.48 -16.86 2.67
N GLU A 339 23.06 -16.10 3.69
CA GLU A 339 22.29 -16.62 4.82
C GLU A 339 20.81 -16.88 4.45
N LEU A 340 20.33 -16.29 3.36
CA LEU A 340 18.99 -16.52 2.83
C LEU A 340 19.00 -17.85 2.05
N ARG A 341 18.08 -18.74 2.39
CA ARG A 341 17.79 -19.90 1.52
C ARG A 341 16.85 -19.45 0.44
N LEU A 342 17.41 -19.13 -0.75
CA LEU A 342 16.67 -18.61 -1.89
C LEU A 342 16.49 -19.70 -2.96
N ASP A 343 15.30 -19.72 -3.56
CA ASP A 343 15.00 -20.53 -4.74
C ASP A 343 15.35 -19.80 -6.05
N GLY A 344 15.61 -18.49 -5.97
CA GLY A 344 16.06 -17.70 -7.11
C GLY A 344 16.29 -16.24 -6.78
N ILE A 345 17.02 -15.56 -7.68
CA ILE A 345 17.27 -14.12 -7.64
C ILE A 345 16.84 -13.55 -8.99
N PHE A 346 16.01 -12.51 -8.97
CA PHE A 346 15.50 -11.83 -10.15
C PHE A 346 16.04 -10.40 -10.20
N PRO A 347 17.13 -10.16 -10.96
CA PRO A 347 17.56 -8.79 -11.25
C PRO A 347 16.55 -8.13 -12.20
N MET A 348 16.10 -6.93 -11.82
CA MET A 348 15.14 -6.15 -12.59
C MET A 348 15.69 -4.75 -12.79
N LEU A 349 16.03 -4.41 -14.03
CA LEU A 349 16.57 -3.13 -14.45
C LEU A 349 15.42 -2.28 -14.99
N PHE A 350 15.22 -1.12 -14.41
CA PHE A 350 14.16 -0.18 -14.79
C PHE A 350 14.73 0.94 -15.64
N GLU A 351 14.25 1.03 -16.86
CA GLU A 351 14.70 1.96 -17.86
C GLU A 351 13.50 2.56 -18.62
N ARG A 352 13.70 3.70 -19.24
CA ARG A 352 12.72 4.24 -20.15
C ARG A 352 13.30 4.29 -21.56
N ARG A 353 12.42 4.15 -22.54
CA ARG A 353 12.74 4.23 -23.95
C ARG A 353 11.83 5.24 -24.64
N PRO A 354 12.38 6.08 -25.52
CA PRO A 354 11.55 6.94 -26.35
C PRO A 354 10.75 6.09 -27.34
N MET A 355 9.50 6.50 -27.57
CA MET A 355 8.62 5.94 -28.59
C MET A 355 8.61 6.84 -29.84
N PRO A 356 8.22 6.29 -31.03
CA PRO A 356 8.17 7.08 -32.28
C PRO A 356 7.22 8.27 -32.24
N ASP A 357 6.20 8.24 -31.40
CA ASP A 357 5.23 9.32 -31.19
C ASP A 357 5.70 10.40 -30.21
N GLY A 358 6.95 10.30 -29.75
CA GLY A 358 7.54 11.22 -28.77
C GLY A 358 7.18 10.91 -27.32
N MET A 359 6.34 9.90 -27.06
CA MET A 359 6.07 9.39 -25.71
C MET A 359 7.23 8.51 -25.23
N GLU A 360 7.17 8.08 -23.99
CA GLU A 360 8.16 7.19 -23.41
C GLU A 360 7.48 5.90 -22.94
N CYS A 361 8.04 4.76 -23.27
CA CYS A 361 7.66 3.52 -22.64
C CYS A 361 8.64 3.13 -21.52
N TRP A 362 8.13 2.47 -20.52
CA TRP A 362 8.91 1.93 -19.42
C TRP A 362 9.23 0.46 -19.65
N THR A 363 10.45 0.09 -19.34
CA THR A 363 10.95 -1.27 -19.56
C THR A 363 11.52 -1.87 -18.29
N ILE A 364 11.32 -3.17 -18.14
CA ILE A 364 12.01 -4.02 -17.17
C ILE A 364 12.93 -4.94 -17.98
N ASN A 365 14.23 -4.92 -17.68
CA ASN A 365 15.23 -5.69 -18.43
C ASN A 365 15.13 -5.46 -19.95
N GLY A 366 14.88 -4.21 -20.35
CA GLY A 366 14.84 -3.77 -21.73
C GLY A 366 13.57 -4.13 -22.50
N ARG A 367 12.49 -4.61 -21.87
CA ARG A 367 11.20 -4.96 -22.49
C ARG A 367 10.06 -4.27 -21.76
N SER A 368 9.04 -3.82 -22.49
CA SER A 368 7.78 -3.36 -21.90
C SER A 368 6.84 -4.53 -21.60
N TYR A 369 5.78 -4.29 -20.84
CA TYR A 369 4.86 -5.31 -20.35
C TYR A 369 4.40 -6.32 -21.40
N ALA A 370 3.96 -5.85 -22.58
CA ALA A 370 3.46 -6.73 -23.65
C ALA A 370 4.51 -7.72 -24.20
N GLU A 371 5.79 -7.40 -24.05
CA GLU A 371 6.92 -8.19 -24.58
C GLU A 371 7.64 -8.97 -23.46
N LEU A 372 7.30 -8.68 -22.21
CA LEU A 372 8.02 -9.20 -21.06
C LEU A 372 7.49 -10.57 -20.65
N PRO A 373 8.32 -11.63 -20.66
CA PRO A 373 7.87 -12.93 -20.21
C PRO A 373 7.59 -12.94 -18.71
N PRO A 374 6.62 -13.72 -18.23
CA PRO A 374 6.35 -13.79 -16.79
C PRO A 374 7.54 -14.37 -16.01
N ILE A 375 7.72 -13.91 -14.79
CA ILE A 375 8.61 -14.52 -13.81
C ILE A 375 7.90 -15.75 -13.23
N HIS A 376 8.54 -16.92 -13.31
CA HIS A 376 7.97 -18.16 -12.78
C HIS A 376 8.48 -18.42 -11.35
N VAL A 377 7.54 -18.72 -10.44
CA VAL A 377 7.83 -19.03 -9.04
C VAL A 377 7.10 -20.29 -8.60
N ARG A 378 7.66 -21.00 -7.61
CA ARG A 378 7.02 -22.15 -6.98
C ARG A 378 6.35 -21.75 -5.68
N ALA A 379 5.19 -22.32 -5.39
CA ALA A 379 4.50 -22.08 -4.13
C ALA A 379 5.40 -22.45 -2.93
N GLY A 380 5.49 -21.55 -1.95
CA GLY A 380 6.36 -21.66 -0.79
C GLY A 380 7.82 -21.25 -1.05
N GLY A 381 8.20 -20.99 -2.30
CA GLY A 381 9.55 -20.57 -2.67
C GLY A 381 9.88 -19.16 -2.16
N ARG A 382 11.15 -18.93 -1.93
CA ARG A 382 11.70 -17.64 -1.48
C ARG A 382 12.60 -17.07 -2.55
N TYR A 383 12.30 -15.85 -2.99
CA TYR A 383 12.96 -15.20 -4.11
C TYR A 383 13.45 -13.82 -3.70
N LEU A 384 14.60 -13.41 -4.21
CA LEU A 384 15.13 -12.06 -4.05
C LEU A 384 14.88 -11.28 -5.34
N PHE A 385 14.04 -10.26 -5.28
CA PHE A 385 13.99 -9.23 -6.29
C PHE A 385 15.12 -8.25 -6.03
N ARG A 386 15.96 -8.04 -7.03
CA ARG A 386 17.03 -7.04 -6.98
C ARG A 386 16.70 -5.95 -8.00
N TRP A 387 16.17 -4.86 -7.51
CA TRP A 387 15.74 -3.73 -8.33
C TRP A 387 16.86 -2.74 -8.55
N PHE A 388 17.07 -2.34 -9.80
CA PHE A 388 18.00 -1.32 -10.22
C PHE A 388 17.24 -0.26 -10.99
N ASN A 389 17.05 0.91 -10.41
CA ASN A 389 16.49 2.04 -11.11
C ASN A 389 17.59 2.76 -11.88
N LEU A 390 17.60 2.62 -13.19
CA LEU A 390 18.57 3.25 -14.08
C LEU A 390 18.03 4.57 -14.67
N SER A 391 16.92 5.08 -14.15
CA SER A 391 16.26 6.29 -14.63
C SER A 391 16.40 7.45 -13.65
N GLY A 392 16.24 8.67 -14.18
CA GLY A 392 16.14 9.90 -13.37
C GLY A 392 14.80 10.09 -12.67
N CYS A 393 13.88 9.09 -12.70
CA CYS A 393 12.59 9.10 -12.05
C CYS A 393 12.59 8.26 -10.79
N ALA A 394 11.81 8.64 -9.78
CA ALA A 394 11.49 7.75 -8.67
C ALA A 394 10.28 6.88 -9.04
N HIS A 395 10.25 5.65 -8.52
CA HIS A 395 9.18 4.71 -8.82
C HIS A 395 8.62 4.10 -7.54
N PRO A 396 7.33 4.31 -7.23
CA PRO A 396 6.62 3.52 -6.22
C PRO A 396 6.32 2.13 -6.79
N LEU A 397 7.06 1.14 -6.34
CA LEU A 397 6.97 -0.25 -6.80
C LEU A 397 5.99 -1.02 -5.94
N HIS A 398 4.98 -1.61 -6.54
CA HIS A 398 3.92 -2.36 -5.87
C HIS A 398 3.87 -3.82 -6.32
N LEU A 399 3.63 -4.70 -5.37
CA LEU A 399 3.39 -6.13 -5.61
C LEU A 399 1.99 -6.47 -5.12
N HIS A 400 1.13 -6.88 -6.03
CA HIS A 400 -0.23 -7.32 -5.72
C HIS A 400 -0.23 -8.55 -4.81
N ARG A 401 -1.23 -8.64 -3.93
CA ARG A 401 -1.58 -9.84 -3.17
C ARG A 401 -0.50 -10.37 -2.23
N HIS A 402 0.65 -9.71 -2.17
CA HIS A 402 1.80 -10.11 -1.36
C HIS A 402 2.44 -8.90 -0.70
N ASN A 403 3.16 -9.18 0.38
CA ASN A 403 4.14 -8.25 0.90
C ASN A 403 5.55 -8.76 0.54
N PHE A 404 6.48 -7.84 0.45
CA PHE A 404 7.91 -8.12 0.36
C PHE A 404 8.66 -7.52 1.54
N THR A 405 9.83 -8.06 1.84
CA THR A 405 10.68 -7.56 2.91
C THR A 405 11.89 -6.86 2.31
N ILE A 406 12.03 -5.56 2.57
CA ILE A 406 13.21 -4.80 2.15
C ILE A 406 14.37 -5.19 3.03
N LEU A 407 15.50 -5.58 2.42
CA LEU A 407 16.72 -6.03 3.10
C LEU A 407 17.93 -5.12 2.83
N ARG A 408 17.90 -4.36 1.72
CA ARG A 408 18.98 -3.46 1.33
C ARG A 408 18.44 -2.29 0.53
N ARG A 409 19.02 -1.10 0.73
CA ARG A 409 18.81 0.07 -0.11
C ARG A 409 20.17 0.70 -0.43
N GLY A 410 20.45 0.91 -1.72
CA GLY A 410 21.80 1.31 -2.16
C GLY A 410 22.84 0.31 -1.68
N MET A 411 23.90 0.81 -1.07
CA MET A 411 24.96 -0.02 -0.47
C MET A 411 24.67 -0.44 0.97
N ARG A 412 23.59 0.07 1.59
CA ARG A 412 23.28 -0.13 3.00
C ARG A 412 22.31 -1.30 3.18
N ARG A 413 22.70 -2.29 4.00
CA ARG A 413 21.78 -3.29 4.54
C ARG A 413 20.92 -2.62 5.60
N ILE A 414 19.63 -2.95 5.59
CA ILE A 414 18.66 -2.42 6.55
C ILE A 414 17.97 -3.57 7.27
N GLY A 415 17.49 -3.32 8.48
CA GLY A 415 16.66 -4.30 9.18
C GLY A 415 15.41 -4.62 8.37
N PRO A 416 14.86 -5.84 8.50
CA PRO A 416 13.70 -6.25 7.72
C PRO A 416 12.52 -5.28 7.88
N ILE A 417 11.96 -4.82 6.76
CA ILE A 417 10.79 -3.95 6.71
C ILE A 417 9.80 -4.55 5.72
N GLU A 418 8.64 -4.91 6.21
CA GLU A 418 7.58 -5.51 5.41
C GLU A 418 6.71 -4.40 4.78
N LYS A 419 6.57 -4.43 3.46
CA LYS A 419 5.79 -3.48 2.66
C LYS A 419 5.12 -4.19 1.47
N ASP A 420 4.09 -3.59 0.92
CA ASP A 420 3.54 -3.96 -0.40
C ASP A 420 3.89 -2.93 -1.49
N THR A 421 4.25 -1.72 -1.09
CA THR A 421 4.65 -0.63 -1.99
C THR A 421 5.89 0.05 -1.46
N VAL A 422 6.91 0.30 -2.29
CA VAL A 422 8.12 1.03 -1.88
C VAL A 422 8.60 1.99 -2.94
N GLN A 423 8.90 3.21 -2.54
CA GLN A 423 9.52 4.17 -3.45
C GLN A 423 11.02 3.89 -3.61
N ILE A 424 11.42 3.41 -4.80
CA ILE A 424 12.83 3.40 -5.20
C ILE A 424 13.21 4.78 -5.75
N GLY A 425 14.29 5.35 -5.23
CA GLY A 425 14.80 6.65 -5.67
C GLY A 425 15.41 6.62 -7.07
N ARG A 426 15.70 7.81 -7.59
CA ARG A 426 16.45 7.99 -8.85
C ARG A 426 17.82 7.33 -8.72
N PHE A 427 18.22 6.52 -9.69
CA PHE A 427 19.52 5.82 -9.73
C PHE A 427 19.83 5.00 -8.48
N ASP A 428 18.78 4.50 -7.78
CA ASP A 428 18.89 3.75 -6.53
C ASP A 428 18.71 2.24 -6.78
N THR A 429 19.02 1.44 -5.76
CA THR A 429 18.85 -0.01 -5.78
C THR A 429 18.18 -0.49 -4.51
N ILE A 430 17.31 -1.51 -4.64
CA ILE A 430 16.65 -2.16 -3.50
C ILE A 430 16.75 -3.68 -3.67
N ASP A 431 17.08 -4.40 -2.58
CA ASP A 431 16.88 -5.84 -2.49
C ASP A 431 15.61 -6.10 -1.65
N ALA A 432 14.64 -6.77 -2.25
CA ALA A 432 13.37 -7.14 -1.65
C ALA A 432 13.18 -8.65 -1.65
N LEU A 433 13.01 -9.23 -0.47
CA LEU A 433 12.71 -10.65 -0.30
C LEU A 433 11.22 -10.86 -0.49
N PHE A 434 10.87 -11.74 -1.41
CA PHE A 434 9.51 -12.18 -1.71
C PHE A 434 9.35 -13.64 -1.35
N THR A 435 8.26 -13.97 -0.66
CA THR A 435 7.85 -15.37 -0.43
C THR A 435 6.59 -15.65 -1.23
N ALA A 436 6.66 -16.65 -2.09
CA ALA A 436 5.54 -17.06 -2.95
C ALA A 436 4.51 -17.89 -2.15
N ASN A 437 3.72 -17.23 -1.30
CA ASN A 437 2.81 -17.86 -0.34
C ASN A 437 1.32 -17.68 -0.65
N ASN A 438 0.98 -17.07 -1.79
CA ASN A 438 -0.40 -16.83 -2.22
C ASN A 438 -0.55 -17.21 -3.70
N PRO A 439 -0.78 -18.51 -4.04
CA PRO A 439 -0.82 -19.00 -5.42
C PRO A 439 -1.81 -18.26 -6.33
N GLY A 440 -1.47 -18.18 -7.61
CA GLY A 440 -2.20 -17.49 -8.67
C GLY A 440 -1.33 -16.42 -9.33
N ASP A 441 -1.73 -15.98 -10.52
CA ASP A 441 -1.02 -14.92 -11.23
C ASP A 441 -1.00 -13.65 -10.36
N THR A 442 0.12 -12.96 -10.34
CA THR A 442 0.39 -11.80 -9.49
C THR A 442 1.04 -10.70 -10.30
N LEU A 443 0.51 -9.49 -10.21
CA LEU A 443 1.03 -8.32 -10.89
C LEU A 443 2.06 -7.59 -10.02
N PHE A 444 3.20 -7.25 -10.60
CA PHE A 444 4.16 -6.29 -10.08
C PHE A 444 4.19 -5.08 -11.01
N HIS A 445 4.10 -3.86 -10.49
CA HIS A 445 4.13 -2.66 -11.33
C HIS A 445 4.63 -1.42 -10.60
N CYS A 446 4.98 -0.39 -11.36
CA CYS A 446 5.14 0.96 -10.83
C CYS A 446 3.75 1.57 -10.58
N HIS A 447 3.51 2.09 -9.39
CA HIS A 447 2.21 2.68 -9.03
C HIS A 447 2.04 4.14 -9.51
N HIS A 448 3.05 4.73 -10.14
CA HIS A 448 2.91 5.98 -10.87
C HIS A 448 2.07 5.70 -12.13
N GLN A 449 0.86 6.27 -12.22
CA GLN A 449 -0.14 5.92 -13.25
C GLN A 449 0.44 5.94 -14.67
N MET A 450 1.12 7.03 -15.08
CA MET A 450 1.73 7.10 -16.41
C MET A 450 2.79 6.02 -16.64
N HIS A 451 3.58 5.67 -15.63
CA HIS A 451 4.60 4.65 -15.81
C HIS A 451 3.98 3.27 -16.02
N MET A 452 2.94 2.96 -15.24
CA MET A 452 2.16 1.73 -15.39
C MET A 452 1.51 1.66 -16.77
N ASP A 453 0.79 2.71 -17.16
CA ASP A 453 0.07 2.79 -18.44
C ASP A 453 0.98 2.58 -19.65
N TYR A 454 2.22 3.04 -19.54
CA TYR A 454 3.24 2.92 -20.61
C TYR A 454 4.23 1.78 -20.38
N GLY A 455 3.79 0.69 -19.71
CA GLY A 455 4.45 -0.62 -19.76
C GLY A 455 5.28 -1.02 -18.56
N PHE A 456 5.32 -0.24 -17.47
CA PHE A 456 6.07 -0.61 -16.28
C PHE A 456 5.32 -1.63 -15.42
N MET A 457 5.12 -2.82 -15.96
CA MET A 457 4.44 -3.95 -15.31
C MET A 457 5.16 -5.26 -15.59
N GLN A 458 5.05 -6.23 -14.69
CA GLN A 458 5.61 -7.59 -14.80
C GLN A 458 4.66 -8.60 -14.18
N MET A 459 4.37 -9.68 -14.91
CA MET A 459 3.64 -10.81 -14.34
C MET A 459 4.56 -11.74 -13.57
N ILE A 460 4.08 -12.22 -12.44
CA ILE A 460 4.66 -13.33 -11.68
C ILE A 460 3.67 -14.46 -11.71
N ARG A 461 4.10 -15.63 -12.18
CA ARG A 461 3.25 -16.80 -12.39
C ARG A 461 3.70 -17.98 -11.56
N TYR A 462 2.77 -18.58 -10.86
CA TYR A 462 3.03 -19.80 -10.09
C TYR A 462 3.04 -21.04 -10.99
N ILE A 463 4.04 -21.92 -10.80
CA ILE A 463 4.24 -23.18 -11.52
C ILE A 463 4.36 -24.36 -10.55
#